data_8cf55bbbb5eea842b62aae21d61c8a77
#
_entry.id   8cf55bbbb5eea842b62aae21d61c8a77
#
_cell.length_a   1.000
_cell.length_b   1.000
_cell.length_c   1.000
_cell.angle_alpha   90.00
_cell.angle_beta   90.00
_cell.angle_gamma   90.00
#
_symmetry.space_group_name_H-M   'P 1'
#
loop_
_entity.id
_entity.type
_entity.pdbx_description
1 polymer ?
#
loop_
_entity_poly.entity_id
_entity_poly.type
_entity_poly.pdbx_seq_one_letter_code
_entity_poly.pdbx_strand_id
1 'polypeptide(L)'
;MSEPADVPVDDEGDVAPEPEVEGGRGGHPVAVVTGASRGIGRYVALALEDAGWLVERGSTAVAPVTDRAAVEAWVAEIVERQGRIDLLVNNAGVVDLEVDLLESDPEDWWRCVEVDVLGPYLMTRAVVPHMVAAGGGRVVNVNTGAAQRPSRSMSAYSVAKTALARLTGATHLAGWEHGVRAFDLMPGIVRTDMTEGMEFHAGRTEWTDPSEVTDLVLALASGDLDDWSSRFVRAGADTPASLAARAEAGLGATERTLVLELGADDPLA
;
A
#
# COMPACT_ATOMS: atom_id res chain seq x y z
N MET A 1 -23.81 -17.28 -73.28
CA MET A 1 -23.87 -18.36 -72.34
C MET A 1 -22.43 -18.59 -71.89
N SER A 2 -22.09 -18.07 -70.74
CA SER A 2 -20.84 -18.33 -70.07
C SER A 2 -21.14 -18.23 -68.56
N GLU A 3 -20.98 -19.32 -67.84
CA GLU A 3 -21.16 -19.46 -66.38
C GLU A 3 -20.17 -18.60 -65.65
N PRO A 4 -20.56 -18.09 -64.45
CA PRO A 4 -19.61 -17.46 -63.54
C PRO A 4 -18.89 -18.53 -62.72
N ALA A 5 -17.58 -18.34 -62.56
CA ALA A 5 -16.69 -19.17 -61.80
C ALA A 5 -16.96 -19.05 -60.32
N ASP A 6 -16.91 -20.21 -59.70
CA ASP A 6 -16.97 -20.46 -58.23
C ASP A 6 -15.74 -19.85 -57.53
N VAL A 7 -15.96 -19.10 -56.46
CA VAL A 7 -14.89 -18.57 -55.59
C VAL A 7 -14.93 -19.39 -54.30
N PRO A 8 -13.84 -20.08 -53.88
CA PRO A 8 -13.80 -20.79 -52.63
C PRO A 8 -13.67 -19.79 -51.46
N VAL A 9 -14.50 -19.97 -50.47
CA VAL A 9 -14.41 -19.32 -49.14
C VAL A 9 -13.63 -20.29 -48.25
N ASP A 10 -12.39 -19.98 -47.98
CA ASP A 10 -11.63 -20.62 -46.88
C ASP A 10 -10.62 -19.60 -46.40
N ASP A 11 -10.86 -19.05 -45.23
CA ASP A 11 -9.82 -18.74 -44.25
C ASP A 11 -10.47 -18.58 -42.86
N GLU A 12 -10.61 -19.71 -42.16
CA GLU A 12 -10.77 -19.70 -40.73
C GLU A 12 -9.42 -19.26 -40.14
N GLY A 13 -9.31 -17.96 -39.81
CA GLY A 13 -8.17 -17.40 -39.14
C GLY A 13 -7.95 -18.09 -37.80
N ASP A 14 -6.88 -18.86 -37.74
CA ASP A 14 -6.32 -19.48 -36.54
C ASP A 14 -5.97 -18.38 -35.56
N VAL A 15 -6.87 -18.12 -34.59
CA VAL A 15 -6.62 -17.21 -33.46
C VAL A 15 -5.66 -17.96 -32.57
N ALA A 16 -4.41 -17.52 -32.54
CA ALA A 16 -3.42 -18.05 -31.62
C ALA A 16 -3.98 -17.96 -30.17
N PRO A 17 -3.85 -19.03 -29.39
CA PRO A 17 -4.29 -19.00 -27.99
C PRO A 17 -3.48 -17.94 -27.21
N GLU A 18 -4.19 -17.11 -26.45
CA GLU A 18 -3.56 -16.19 -25.50
C GLU A 18 -2.65 -16.98 -24.56
N PRO A 19 -1.49 -16.41 -24.14
CA PRO A 19 -0.57 -17.12 -23.28
C PRO A 19 -1.27 -17.48 -21.96
N GLU A 20 -1.40 -18.76 -21.68
CA GLU A 20 -1.83 -19.27 -20.38
C GLU A 20 -0.81 -18.80 -19.34
N VAL A 21 -1.23 -17.90 -18.45
CA VAL A 21 -0.50 -17.54 -17.24
C VAL A 21 -0.57 -18.76 -16.32
N GLU A 22 0.46 -19.61 -16.35
CA GLU A 22 0.64 -20.69 -15.39
C GLU A 22 0.78 -20.11 -13.99
N GLY A 23 -0.21 -20.32 -13.15
CA GLY A 23 -0.16 -19.95 -11.73
C GLY A 23 -1.52 -19.67 -11.09
N GLY A 24 -2.44 -20.62 -11.17
CA GLY A 24 -3.51 -20.89 -10.20
C GLY A 24 -4.48 -19.80 -9.81
N ARG A 25 -5.74 -20.08 -10.01
CA ARG A 25 -7.01 -19.47 -9.62
C ARG A 25 -7.54 -18.44 -10.61
N GLY A 26 -8.38 -18.92 -11.52
CA GLY A 26 -9.07 -18.10 -12.51
C GLY A 26 -9.89 -16.99 -11.87
N GLY A 27 -9.44 -15.74 -12.04
CA GLY A 27 -10.08 -14.52 -11.59
C GLY A 27 -9.07 -13.40 -11.52
N HIS A 28 -9.54 -12.15 -11.70
CA HIS A 28 -8.71 -10.97 -11.48
C HIS A 28 -8.23 -10.90 -10.03
N PRO A 29 -7.00 -10.43 -9.73
CA PRO A 29 -6.56 -10.19 -8.38
C PRO A 29 -7.40 -9.09 -7.72
N VAL A 30 -7.58 -9.19 -6.40
CA VAL A 30 -8.44 -8.28 -5.62
C VAL A 30 -7.60 -7.41 -4.70
N ALA A 31 -7.77 -6.09 -4.82
CA ALA A 31 -7.14 -5.10 -3.99
C ALA A 31 -8.16 -4.36 -3.12
N VAL A 32 -7.83 -4.15 -1.86
CA VAL A 32 -8.57 -3.27 -0.94
C VAL A 32 -7.72 -2.02 -0.71
N VAL A 33 -8.25 -0.84 -1.02
CA VAL A 33 -7.56 0.45 -0.85
C VAL A 33 -8.37 1.33 0.08
N THR A 34 -7.86 1.61 1.29
CA THR A 34 -8.52 2.52 2.22
C THR A 34 -8.26 3.98 1.89
N GLY A 35 -9.24 4.87 2.13
CA GLY A 35 -9.10 6.29 1.79
C GLY A 35 -8.99 6.55 0.28
N ALA A 36 -9.64 5.72 -0.55
CA ALA A 36 -9.52 5.75 -2.01
C ALA A 36 -10.39 6.82 -2.71
N SER A 37 -11.11 7.67 -1.97
CA SER A 37 -11.98 8.69 -2.56
C SER A 37 -11.23 9.88 -3.17
N ARG A 38 -10.01 10.16 -2.71
CA ARG A 38 -9.18 11.28 -3.15
C ARG A 38 -7.69 11.02 -2.94
N GLY A 39 -6.85 11.95 -3.41
CA GLY A 39 -5.41 11.96 -3.18
C GLY A 39 -4.71 10.67 -3.63
N ILE A 40 -3.71 10.24 -2.88
CA ILE A 40 -2.88 9.07 -3.18
C ILE A 40 -3.71 7.80 -3.32
N GLY A 41 -4.67 7.55 -2.41
CA GLY A 41 -5.51 6.35 -2.48
C GLY A 41 -6.32 6.25 -3.77
N ARG A 42 -6.79 7.40 -4.30
CA ARG A 42 -7.47 7.43 -5.60
C ARG A 42 -6.52 7.12 -6.76
N TYR A 43 -5.30 7.69 -6.76
CA TYR A 43 -4.32 7.37 -7.80
C TYR A 43 -3.95 5.89 -7.80
N VAL A 44 -3.70 5.32 -6.63
CA VAL A 44 -3.40 3.90 -6.45
C VAL A 44 -4.56 3.02 -6.93
N ALA A 45 -5.80 3.36 -6.55
CA ALA A 45 -6.97 2.60 -6.97
C ALA A 45 -7.14 2.58 -8.51
N LEU A 46 -6.99 3.74 -9.15
CA LEU A 46 -7.07 3.85 -10.62
C LEU A 46 -5.96 3.05 -11.31
N ALA A 47 -4.72 3.16 -10.84
CA ALA A 47 -3.59 2.43 -11.45
C ALA A 47 -3.74 0.90 -11.31
N LEU A 48 -4.29 0.42 -10.18
CA LEU A 48 -4.58 -1.00 -10.00
C LEU A 48 -5.72 -1.46 -10.94
N GLU A 49 -6.78 -0.67 -11.10
CA GLU A 49 -7.86 -0.97 -12.06
C GLU A 49 -7.35 -1.03 -13.51
N ASP A 50 -6.52 -0.05 -13.90
CA ASP A 50 -5.89 -0.01 -15.22
C ASP A 50 -4.95 -1.22 -15.46
N ALA A 51 -4.37 -1.77 -14.38
CA ALA A 51 -3.58 -2.98 -14.40
C ALA A 51 -4.41 -4.29 -14.28
N GLY A 52 -5.74 -4.20 -14.34
CA GLY A 52 -6.64 -5.35 -14.36
C GLY A 52 -7.03 -5.92 -13.00
N TRP A 53 -6.80 -5.19 -11.90
CA TRP A 53 -7.26 -5.57 -10.57
C TRP A 53 -8.72 -5.24 -10.33
N LEU A 54 -9.41 -6.06 -9.56
CA LEU A 54 -10.68 -5.69 -8.94
C LEU A 54 -10.37 -4.87 -7.68
N VAL A 55 -10.80 -3.60 -7.65
CA VAL A 55 -10.44 -2.68 -6.56
C VAL A 55 -11.65 -2.34 -5.69
N GLU A 56 -11.57 -2.73 -4.43
CA GLU A 56 -12.51 -2.38 -3.38
C GLU A 56 -12.08 -1.06 -2.71
N ARG A 57 -12.79 0.01 -3.04
CA ARG A 57 -12.44 1.37 -2.62
C ARG A 57 -13.08 1.72 -1.27
N GLY A 58 -12.26 1.79 -0.22
CA GLY A 58 -12.67 2.21 1.11
C GLY A 58 -12.75 3.73 1.27
N SER A 59 -13.75 4.17 2.01
CA SER A 59 -13.93 5.55 2.47
C SER A 59 -14.68 5.56 3.80
N THR A 60 -14.79 6.71 4.45
CA THR A 60 -15.59 6.84 5.67
C THR A 60 -17.08 6.54 5.47
N ALA A 61 -17.58 6.67 4.23
CA ALA A 61 -18.96 6.32 3.89
C ALA A 61 -19.16 4.81 3.67
N VAL A 62 -18.10 4.08 3.30
CA VAL A 62 -18.12 2.63 3.09
C VAL A 62 -17.86 1.90 4.41
N ALA A 63 -16.69 2.16 5.00
CA ALA A 63 -16.29 1.63 6.30
C ALA A 63 -15.32 2.60 6.96
N PRO A 64 -15.70 3.31 8.03
CA PRO A 64 -14.73 4.07 8.83
C PRO A 64 -13.68 3.11 9.38
N VAL A 65 -12.41 3.35 9.07
CA VAL A 65 -11.31 2.42 9.43
C VAL A 65 -11.13 2.26 10.94
N THR A 66 -11.67 3.19 11.74
CA THR A 66 -11.65 3.14 13.21
C THR A 66 -12.86 2.38 13.80
N ASP A 67 -13.85 2.04 12.98
CA ASP A 67 -15.00 1.25 13.42
C ASP A 67 -14.73 -0.24 13.08
N ARG A 68 -14.43 -1.00 14.13
CA ARG A 68 -14.14 -2.43 14.01
C ARG A 68 -15.26 -3.21 13.34
N ALA A 69 -16.51 -2.94 13.71
CA ALA A 69 -17.64 -3.70 13.19
C ALA A 69 -17.87 -3.39 11.70
N ALA A 70 -17.75 -2.13 11.30
CA ALA A 70 -17.81 -1.71 9.91
C ALA A 70 -16.70 -2.33 9.06
N VAL A 71 -15.46 -2.36 9.57
CA VAL A 71 -14.32 -2.98 8.90
C VAL A 71 -14.53 -4.49 8.72
N GLU A 72 -14.91 -5.22 9.80
CA GLU A 72 -15.13 -6.66 9.74
C GLU A 72 -16.27 -7.00 8.76
N ALA A 73 -17.37 -6.25 8.76
CA ALA A 73 -18.49 -6.44 7.83
C ALA A 73 -18.06 -6.20 6.38
N TRP A 74 -17.38 -5.11 6.09
CA TRP A 74 -16.90 -4.78 4.74
C TRP A 74 -15.94 -5.83 4.20
N VAL A 75 -14.97 -6.29 5.00
CA VAL A 75 -14.05 -7.36 4.58
C VAL A 75 -14.78 -8.66 4.32
N ALA A 76 -15.77 -9.03 5.16
CA ALA A 76 -16.57 -10.22 4.95
C ALA A 76 -17.37 -10.15 3.64
N GLU A 77 -18.00 -9.01 3.32
CA GLU A 77 -18.71 -8.79 2.06
C GLU A 77 -17.78 -8.92 0.83
N ILE A 78 -16.55 -8.38 0.93
CA ILE A 78 -15.56 -8.51 -0.15
C ILE A 78 -15.21 -9.98 -0.35
N VAL A 79 -14.90 -10.71 0.71
CA VAL A 79 -14.53 -12.13 0.64
C VAL A 79 -15.67 -12.99 0.12
N GLU A 80 -16.92 -12.71 0.54
CA GLU A 80 -18.11 -13.40 0.02
C GLU A 80 -18.27 -13.19 -1.50
N ARG A 81 -18.08 -11.96 -1.97
CA ARG A 81 -18.28 -11.58 -3.38
C ARG A 81 -17.13 -11.98 -4.28
N GLN A 82 -15.89 -11.78 -3.83
CA GLN A 82 -14.67 -11.93 -4.65
C GLN A 82 -13.93 -13.25 -4.37
N GLY A 83 -14.17 -13.89 -3.23
CA GLY A 83 -13.52 -15.13 -2.82
C GLY A 83 -12.07 -14.98 -2.34
N ARG A 84 -11.45 -13.80 -2.49
CA ARG A 84 -10.04 -13.54 -2.15
C ARG A 84 -9.76 -12.06 -1.92
N ILE A 85 -8.65 -11.77 -1.25
CA ILE A 85 -8.00 -10.45 -1.18
C ILE A 85 -6.50 -10.70 -1.35
N ASP A 86 -5.89 -10.07 -2.36
CA ASP A 86 -4.46 -10.24 -2.69
C ASP A 86 -3.61 -9.08 -2.24
N LEU A 87 -4.20 -7.89 -2.21
CA LEU A 87 -3.53 -6.66 -1.80
C LEU A 87 -4.40 -5.86 -0.83
N LEU A 88 -3.79 -5.41 0.27
CA LEU A 88 -4.35 -4.38 1.14
C LEU A 88 -3.45 -3.14 1.09
N VAL A 89 -4.01 -1.99 0.71
CA VAL A 89 -3.32 -0.70 0.80
C VAL A 89 -3.96 0.12 1.92
N ASN A 90 -3.29 0.21 3.06
CA ASN A 90 -3.64 1.08 4.17
C ASN A 90 -3.18 2.51 3.86
N ASN A 91 -4.04 3.26 3.18
CA ASN A 91 -3.77 4.64 2.77
C ASN A 91 -4.60 5.67 3.55
N ALA A 92 -5.77 5.30 4.09
CA ALA A 92 -6.55 6.22 4.92
C ALA A 92 -5.68 6.78 6.04
N GLY A 93 -5.68 8.10 6.21
CA GLY A 93 -4.90 8.77 7.22
C GLY A 93 -5.32 10.24 7.35
N VAL A 94 -4.94 10.82 8.48
CA VAL A 94 -5.12 12.24 8.80
C VAL A 94 -3.82 12.79 9.36
N VAL A 95 -3.71 14.10 9.44
CA VAL A 95 -2.59 14.80 10.06
C VAL A 95 -3.15 15.70 11.15
N ASP A 96 -2.46 15.79 12.27
CA ASP A 96 -2.73 16.77 13.33
C ASP A 96 -2.29 18.18 12.91
N LEU A 97 -2.71 19.17 13.65
CA LEU A 97 -2.36 20.57 13.39
C LEU A 97 -0.84 20.79 13.45
N GLU A 98 -0.35 21.74 12.65
CA GLU A 98 1.06 22.13 12.61
C GLU A 98 1.46 23.00 13.81
N VAL A 99 1.18 22.53 15.02
CA VAL A 99 1.48 23.19 16.29
C VAL A 99 2.53 22.45 17.10
N ASP A 100 3.17 23.13 18.03
CA ASP A 100 4.08 22.50 19.01
C ASP A 100 3.32 21.53 19.90
N LEU A 101 4.00 20.49 20.41
CA LEU A 101 3.41 19.50 21.31
C LEU A 101 2.70 20.14 22.51
N LEU A 102 3.25 21.21 23.05
CA LEU A 102 2.69 21.90 24.23
C LEU A 102 1.39 22.68 23.92
N GLU A 103 1.11 22.93 22.66
CA GLU A 103 -0.07 23.65 22.17
C GLU A 103 -1.07 22.73 21.48
N SER A 104 -0.75 21.43 21.36
CA SER A 104 -1.61 20.45 20.68
C SER A 104 -2.88 20.19 21.48
N ASP A 105 -4.00 20.05 20.77
CA ASP A 105 -5.26 19.61 21.36
C ASP A 105 -5.24 18.08 21.58
N PRO A 106 -5.50 17.57 22.80
CA PRO A 106 -5.44 16.13 23.07
C PRO A 106 -6.44 15.28 22.27
N GLU A 107 -7.61 15.82 21.94
CA GLU A 107 -8.64 15.08 21.19
C GLU A 107 -8.24 14.96 19.73
N ASP A 108 -7.72 16.04 19.14
CA ASP A 108 -7.20 16.06 17.76
C ASP A 108 -5.95 15.18 17.62
N TRP A 109 -5.08 15.22 18.65
CA TRP A 109 -3.90 14.38 18.75
C TRP A 109 -4.29 12.88 18.74
N TRP A 110 -5.25 12.52 19.60
CA TRP A 110 -5.70 11.13 19.71
C TRP A 110 -6.41 10.65 18.46
N ARG A 111 -7.23 11.49 17.84
CA ARG A 111 -7.89 11.18 16.58
C ARG A 111 -6.89 10.82 15.47
N CYS A 112 -5.75 11.50 15.41
CA CYS A 112 -4.69 11.17 14.46
C CYS A 112 -4.15 9.76 14.72
N VAL A 113 -3.88 9.40 15.97
CA VAL A 113 -3.42 8.06 16.35
C VAL A 113 -4.49 6.99 16.06
N GLU A 114 -5.74 7.26 16.33
CA GLU A 114 -6.83 6.32 16.03
C GLU A 114 -6.91 6.02 14.54
N VAL A 115 -6.93 7.03 13.70
CA VAL A 115 -7.06 6.83 12.25
C VAL A 115 -5.81 6.15 11.69
N ASP A 116 -4.62 6.60 12.07
CA ASP A 116 -3.37 6.24 11.42
C ASP A 116 -2.68 5.00 12.04
N VAL A 117 -3.16 4.51 13.20
CA VAL A 117 -2.65 3.28 13.83
C VAL A 117 -3.76 2.24 14.00
N LEU A 118 -4.86 2.58 14.70
CA LEU A 118 -5.94 1.63 14.93
C LEU A 118 -6.60 1.24 13.61
N GLY A 119 -6.78 2.17 12.67
CA GLY A 119 -7.35 1.90 11.36
C GLY A 119 -6.57 0.83 10.59
N PRO A 120 -5.28 1.02 10.28
CA PRO A 120 -4.45 0.01 9.63
C PRO A 120 -4.38 -1.31 10.41
N TYR A 121 -4.37 -1.28 11.73
CA TYR A 121 -4.41 -2.49 12.56
C TYR A 121 -5.69 -3.28 12.35
N LEU A 122 -6.86 -2.64 12.40
CA LEU A 122 -8.15 -3.29 12.20
C LEU A 122 -8.28 -3.87 10.80
N MET A 123 -7.90 -3.11 9.77
CA MET A 123 -7.88 -3.58 8.38
C MET A 123 -6.95 -4.79 8.20
N THR A 124 -5.71 -4.69 8.67
CA THR A 124 -4.72 -5.76 8.57
C THR A 124 -5.21 -7.02 9.29
N ARG A 125 -5.74 -6.86 10.51
CA ARG A 125 -6.27 -7.97 11.31
C ARG A 125 -7.49 -8.65 10.65
N ALA A 126 -8.33 -7.89 9.97
CA ALA A 126 -9.48 -8.43 9.24
C ALA A 126 -9.07 -9.15 7.94
N VAL A 127 -8.12 -8.58 7.18
CA VAL A 127 -7.75 -9.05 5.84
C VAL A 127 -6.73 -10.19 5.86
N VAL A 128 -5.67 -10.11 6.68
CA VAL A 128 -4.54 -11.05 6.66
C VAL A 128 -4.94 -12.51 6.86
N PRO A 129 -5.90 -12.89 7.73
CA PRO A 129 -6.35 -14.28 7.82
C PRO A 129 -6.88 -14.85 6.50
N HIS A 130 -7.54 -14.03 5.68
CA HIS A 130 -8.02 -14.44 4.36
C HIS A 130 -6.87 -14.58 3.35
N MET A 131 -5.86 -13.71 3.41
CA MET A 131 -4.63 -13.86 2.63
C MET A 131 -3.90 -15.16 2.98
N VAL A 132 -3.75 -15.48 4.27
CA VAL A 132 -3.13 -16.73 4.74
C VAL A 132 -3.91 -17.95 4.22
N ALA A 133 -5.24 -17.94 4.35
CA ALA A 133 -6.09 -19.03 3.83
C ALA A 133 -6.02 -19.16 2.30
N ALA A 134 -5.73 -18.05 1.61
CA ALA A 134 -5.54 -18.01 0.16
C ALA A 134 -4.10 -18.39 -0.28
N GLY A 135 -3.15 -18.57 0.64
CA GLY A 135 -1.76 -18.94 0.37
C GLY A 135 -0.83 -17.75 0.13
N GLY A 136 -1.23 -16.55 0.54
CA GLY A 136 -0.41 -15.35 0.52
C GLY A 136 -1.16 -14.09 0.14
N GLY A 137 -0.48 -12.96 0.22
CA GLY A 137 -0.98 -11.63 -0.13
C GLY A 137 0.02 -10.54 0.26
N ARG A 138 -0.30 -9.27 -0.04
CA ARG A 138 0.59 -8.14 0.25
C ARG A 138 -0.17 -7.04 0.97
N VAL A 139 0.50 -6.48 1.98
CA VAL A 139 0.01 -5.33 2.75
C VAL A 139 0.96 -4.16 2.52
N VAL A 140 0.46 -3.07 1.96
CA VAL A 140 1.21 -1.83 1.77
C VAL A 140 0.65 -0.77 2.70
N ASN A 141 1.46 -0.33 3.65
CA ASN A 141 1.14 0.76 4.55
C ASN A 141 1.70 2.07 4.00
N VAL A 142 0.84 3.05 3.69
CA VAL A 142 1.29 4.39 3.27
C VAL A 142 1.83 5.12 4.49
N ASN A 143 3.15 5.20 4.53
CA ASN A 143 3.94 5.77 5.62
C ASN A 143 4.63 7.07 5.18
N THR A 144 5.57 7.60 5.95
CA THR A 144 6.24 8.89 5.71
C THR A 144 7.64 8.92 6.30
N GLY A 145 8.48 9.84 5.83
CA GLY A 145 9.75 10.16 6.47
C GLY A 145 9.63 10.71 7.91
N ALA A 146 8.45 11.23 8.30
CA ALA A 146 8.18 11.66 9.67
C ALA A 146 8.23 10.49 10.68
N ALA A 147 8.05 9.25 10.23
CA ALA A 147 8.21 8.05 11.07
C ALA A 147 9.65 7.83 11.56
N GLN A 148 10.64 8.45 10.92
CA GLN A 148 12.06 8.17 11.14
C GLN A 148 12.74 9.17 12.09
N ARG A 149 12.12 10.32 12.32
CA ARG A 149 12.74 11.42 13.10
C ARG A 149 11.68 12.13 13.93
N PRO A 150 12.05 12.64 15.10
CA PRO A 150 11.15 13.48 15.88
C PRO A 150 10.86 14.77 15.10
N SER A 151 9.63 15.24 15.20
CA SER A 151 9.18 16.53 14.68
C SER A 151 8.77 17.46 15.82
N ARG A 152 9.03 18.74 15.67
CA ARG A 152 8.57 19.75 16.60
C ARG A 152 7.05 19.98 16.52
N SER A 153 6.52 19.93 15.33
CA SER A 153 5.08 20.03 15.03
C SER A 153 4.55 18.68 14.52
N MET A 154 3.24 18.52 14.51
CA MET A 154 2.58 17.27 14.06
C MET A 154 3.08 16.04 14.82
N SER A 155 3.11 16.14 16.13
CA SER A 155 3.66 15.08 17.00
C SER A 155 2.83 13.81 16.95
N ALA A 156 1.49 13.91 16.86
CA ALA A 156 0.60 12.77 16.72
C ALA A 156 0.88 11.99 15.42
N TYR A 157 1.03 12.70 14.31
CA TYR A 157 1.33 12.09 13.03
C TYR A 157 2.67 11.35 13.03
N SER A 158 3.72 11.96 13.59
CA SER A 158 5.03 11.32 13.72
C SER A 158 4.97 10.05 14.58
N VAL A 159 4.29 10.11 15.74
CA VAL A 159 4.07 8.95 16.61
C VAL A 159 3.28 7.87 15.90
N ALA A 160 2.18 8.21 15.25
CA ALA A 160 1.32 7.27 14.54
C ALA A 160 2.07 6.56 13.39
N LYS A 161 2.82 7.31 12.57
CA LYS A 161 3.56 6.73 11.44
C LYS A 161 4.78 5.89 11.89
N THR A 162 5.39 6.21 13.03
CA THR A 162 6.38 5.35 13.68
C THR A 162 5.74 4.03 14.18
N ALA A 163 4.57 4.11 14.81
CA ALA A 163 3.81 2.93 15.24
C ALA A 163 3.37 2.07 14.05
N LEU A 164 2.95 2.70 12.92
CA LEU A 164 2.59 2.01 11.69
C LEU A 164 3.75 1.17 11.14
N ALA A 165 4.99 1.67 11.18
CA ALA A 165 6.16 0.90 10.76
C ALA A 165 6.39 -0.33 11.66
N ARG A 166 6.06 -0.26 12.96
CA ARG A 166 6.10 -1.43 13.84
C ARG A 166 4.99 -2.43 13.50
N LEU A 167 3.82 -1.95 13.09
CA LEU A 167 2.74 -2.81 12.59
C LEU A 167 3.15 -3.54 11.31
N THR A 168 3.85 -2.87 10.39
CA THR A 168 4.44 -3.48 9.18
C THR A 168 5.36 -4.65 9.56
N GLY A 169 6.29 -4.43 10.49
CA GLY A 169 7.19 -5.48 10.98
C GLY A 169 6.45 -6.64 11.66
N ALA A 170 5.45 -6.33 12.49
CA ALA A 170 4.63 -7.36 13.14
C ALA A 170 3.83 -8.18 12.12
N THR A 171 3.28 -7.54 11.08
CA THR A 171 2.56 -8.22 10.00
C THR A 171 3.48 -9.12 9.20
N HIS A 172 4.70 -8.66 8.89
CA HIS A 172 5.73 -9.48 8.24
C HIS A 172 6.04 -10.73 9.05
N LEU A 173 6.35 -10.58 10.35
CA LEU A 173 6.70 -11.72 11.21
C LEU A 173 5.55 -12.73 11.35
N ALA A 174 4.30 -12.25 11.44
CA ALA A 174 3.14 -13.13 11.53
C ALA A 174 2.77 -13.82 10.21
N GLY A 175 3.09 -13.19 9.08
CA GLY A 175 2.62 -13.62 7.75
C GLY A 175 3.66 -14.27 6.85
N TRP A 176 4.96 -14.13 7.15
CA TRP A 176 6.04 -14.55 6.26
C TRP A 176 5.97 -16.03 5.84
N GLU A 177 5.84 -16.93 6.81
CA GLU A 177 5.73 -18.38 6.56
C GLU A 177 4.43 -18.77 5.81
N HIS A 178 3.47 -17.86 5.76
CA HIS A 178 2.18 -18.03 5.08
C HIS A 178 2.09 -17.29 3.75
N GLY A 179 3.22 -16.82 3.20
CA GLY A 179 3.24 -16.11 1.92
C GLY A 179 2.73 -14.66 1.97
N VAL A 180 2.50 -14.09 3.17
CA VAL A 180 2.11 -12.69 3.31
C VAL A 180 3.35 -11.79 3.42
N ARG A 181 3.34 -10.68 2.72
CA ARG A 181 4.40 -9.65 2.73
C ARG A 181 3.81 -8.31 3.17
N ALA A 182 4.59 -7.52 3.89
CA ALA A 182 4.15 -6.21 4.38
C ALA A 182 5.24 -5.15 4.17
N PHE A 183 4.85 -3.96 3.73
CA PHE A 183 5.77 -2.91 3.30
C PHE A 183 5.33 -1.55 3.84
N ASP A 184 6.32 -0.68 4.12
CA ASP A 184 6.08 0.74 4.35
C ASP A 184 6.41 1.52 3.06
N LEU A 185 5.41 2.13 2.44
CA LEU A 185 5.57 2.98 1.27
C LEU A 185 5.60 4.45 1.69
N MET A 186 6.71 5.12 1.45
CA MET A 186 6.81 6.58 1.56
C MET A 186 6.49 7.20 0.20
N PRO A 187 5.36 7.91 0.04
CA PRO A 187 4.96 8.46 -1.25
C PRO A 187 5.75 9.71 -1.66
N GLY A 188 6.71 10.16 -0.86
CA GLY A 188 7.27 11.49 -1.03
C GLY A 188 6.25 12.57 -0.67
N ILE A 189 6.30 13.70 -1.37
CA ILE A 189 5.35 14.80 -1.17
C ILE A 189 4.53 14.96 -2.45
N VAL A 190 3.44 14.21 -2.53
CA VAL A 190 2.49 14.26 -3.64
C VAL A 190 1.52 15.42 -3.41
N ARG A 191 1.18 16.12 -4.49
CA ARG A 191 0.20 17.22 -4.46
C ARG A 191 -1.20 16.66 -4.23
N THR A 192 -1.79 16.96 -3.08
CA THR A 192 -3.12 16.51 -2.64
C THR A 192 -3.77 17.60 -1.78
N ASP A 193 -5.08 17.52 -1.53
CA ASP A 193 -5.77 18.44 -0.62
C ASP A 193 -5.09 18.52 0.76
N MET A 194 -4.57 17.40 1.26
CA MET A 194 -3.86 17.34 2.53
C MET A 194 -2.56 18.16 2.49
N THR A 195 -1.72 17.92 1.51
CA THR A 195 -0.39 18.56 1.41
C THR A 195 -0.46 20.02 0.97
N GLU A 196 -1.44 20.39 0.14
CA GLU A 196 -1.68 21.78 -0.25
C GLU A 196 -2.23 22.64 0.91
N GLY A 197 -2.96 22.01 1.83
CA GLY A 197 -3.49 22.66 3.04
C GLY A 197 -2.46 22.90 4.14
N MET A 198 -1.25 22.33 4.03
CA MET A 198 -0.21 22.44 5.06
C MET A 198 0.66 23.69 4.84
N GLU A 199 0.84 24.49 5.90
CA GLU A 199 1.71 25.68 5.87
C GLU A 199 3.17 25.28 5.61
N PHE A 200 3.60 24.12 6.11
CA PHE A 200 4.93 23.53 5.87
C PHE A 200 5.26 23.36 4.38
N HIS A 201 4.25 23.25 3.52
CA HIS A 201 4.40 23.13 2.08
C HIS A 201 4.09 24.40 1.31
N ALA A 202 3.85 25.52 2.00
CA ALA A 202 3.59 26.81 1.36
C ALA A 202 4.74 27.20 0.41
N GLY A 203 4.41 27.53 -0.83
CA GLY A 203 5.39 27.91 -1.84
C GLY A 203 6.23 26.76 -2.44
N ARG A 204 5.91 25.49 -2.14
CA ARG A 204 6.58 24.34 -2.74
C ARG A 204 6.33 24.28 -4.25
N THR A 205 7.40 24.10 -5.02
CA THR A 205 7.36 23.97 -6.49
C THR A 205 7.65 22.54 -6.97
N GLU A 206 8.34 21.75 -6.17
CA GLU A 206 8.72 20.37 -6.50
C GLU A 206 7.84 19.39 -5.73
N TRP A 207 7.17 18.51 -6.46
CA TRP A 207 6.27 17.50 -5.94
C TRP A 207 6.64 16.14 -6.49
N THR A 208 6.42 15.09 -5.71
CA THR A 208 6.53 13.72 -6.21
C THR A 208 5.40 13.46 -7.21
N ASP A 209 5.73 12.92 -8.37
CA ASP A 209 4.71 12.55 -9.36
C ASP A 209 3.88 11.37 -8.83
N PRO A 210 2.55 11.41 -8.91
CA PRO A 210 1.71 10.28 -8.51
C PRO A 210 2.08 8.95 -9.19
N SER A 211 2.61 8.98 -10.42
CA SER A 211 3.04 7.77 -11.13
C SER A 211 4.18 7.05 -10.40
N GLU A 212 5.11 7.77 -9.77
CA GLU A 212 6.21 7.17 -9.01
C GLU A 212 5.69 6.38 -7.79
N VAL A 213 4.56 6.82 -7.21
CA VAL A 213 3.89 6.09 -6.12
C VAL A 213 3.18 4.85 -6.65
N THR A 214 2.43 5.00 -7.76
CA THR A 214 1.64 3.90 -8.32
C THR A 214 2.52 2.81 -8.91
N ASP A 215 3.64 3.15 -9.54
CA ASP A 215 4.62 2.20 -10.06
C ASP A 215 5.21 1.32 -8.94
N LEU A 216 5.54 1.93 -7.80
CA LEU A 216 6.00 1.16 -6.64
C LEU A 216 4.89 0.26 -6.07
N VAL A 217 3.64 0.76 -5.98
CA VAL A 217 2.52 -0.07 -5.50
C VAL A 217 2.30 -1.27 -6.42
N LEU A 218 2.32 -1.07 -7.73
CA LEU A 218 2.17 -2.15 -8.72
C LEU A 218 3.29 -3.19 -8.60
N ALA A 219 4.54 -2.75 -8.44
CA ALA A 219 5.69 -3.64 -8.25
C ALA A 219 5.65 -4.39 -6.90
N LEU A 220 5.16 -3.76 -5.84
CA LEU A 220 4.92 -4.43 -4.56
C LEU A 220 3.75 -5.42 -4.67
N ALA A 221 2.72 -5.10 -5.44
CA ALA A 221 1.54 -5.95 -5.63
C ALA A 221 1.84 -7.19 -6.48
N SER A 222 2.71 -7.09 -7.51
CA SER A 222 3.12 -8.22 -8.36
C SER A 222 3.95 -9.26 -7.62
N GLY A 223 4.67 -8.87 -6.56
CA GLY A 223 5.60 -9.71 -5.83
C GLY A 223 7.07 -9.56 -6.24
N ASP A 224 7.36 -8.74 -7.24
CA ASP A 224 8.73 -8.50 -7.72
C ASP A 224 9.65 -7.92 -6.64
N LEU A 225 9.05 -7.34 -5.59
CA LEU A 225 9.76 -6.68 -4.49
C LEU A 225 9.54 -7.38 -3.13
N ASP A 226 9.19 -8.68 -3.09
CA ASP A 226 8.91 -9.42 -1.86
C ASP A 226 10.09 -9.42 -0.86
N ASP A 227 11.34 -9.33 -1.32
CA ASP A 227 12.53 -9.20 -0.50
C ASP A 227 12.58 -7.90 0.32
N TRP A 228 11.81 -6.89 -0.08
CA TRP A 228 11.65 -5.65 0.65
C TRP A 228 10.61 -5.71 1.78
N SER A 229 10.03 -6.87 2.04
CA SER A 229 9.06 -7.03 3.12
C SER A 229 9.65 -6.58 4.47
N SER A 230 8.85 -5.90 5.29
CA SER A 230 9.24 -5.25 6.56
C SER A 230 10.10 -3.98 6.42
N ARG A 231 10.23 -3.41 5.23
CA ARG A 231 11.13 -2.28 4.94
C ARG A 231 10.39 -1.10 4.32
N PHE A 232 11.06 0.04 4.37
CA PHE A 232 10.62 1.26 3.70
C PHE A 232 11.08 1.28 2.25
N VAL A 233 10.15 1.60 1.34
CA VAL A 233 10.42 2.01 -0.05
C VAL A 233 9.90 3.43 -0.26
N ARG A 234 10.50 4.22 -1.17
CA ARG A 234 10.20 5.66 -1.28
C ARG A 234 10.06 6.10 -2.73
N ALA A 235 8.90 6.57 -3.11
CA ALA A 235 8.67 7.28 -4.37
C ALA A 235 9.49 8.57 -4.43
N GLY A 236 9.94 8.94 -5.63
CA GLY A 236 10.86 10.06 -5.85
C GLY A 236 12.32 9.77 -5.52
N ALA A 237 12.65 8.57 -5.02
CA ALA A 237 14.02 8.14 -4.75
C ALA A 237 14.27 6.72 -5.26
N ASP A 238 13.30 5.85 -5.14
CA ASP A 238 13.37 4.46 -5.59
C ASP A 238 12.54 4.27 -6.86
N THR A 239 13.00 3.37 -7.71
CA THR A 239 12.23 2.78 -8.80
C THR A 239 12.13 1.27 -8.60
N PRO A 240 11.14 0.56 -9.18
CA PRO A 240 11.09 -0.90 -9.11
C PRO A 240 12.42 -1.56 -9.51
N ALA A 241 13.04 -1.08 -10.59
CA ALA A 241 14.33 -1.59 -11.06
C ALA A 241 15.48 -1.36 -10.08
N SER A 242 15.54 -0.18 -9.43
CA SER A 242 16.58 0.11 -8.45
C SER A 242 16.45 -0.74 -7.18
N LEU A 243 15.22 -1.01 -6.76
CA LEU A 243 14.93 -1.87 -5.62
C LEU A 243 15.26 -3.34 -5.92
N ALA A 244 14.89 -3.84 -7.10
CA ALA A 244 15.24 -5.19 -7.54
C ALA A 244 16.76 -5.40 -7.57
N ALA A 245 17.50 -4.51 -8.23
CA ALA A 245 18.97 -4.57 -8.28
C ALA A 245 19.62 -4.53 -6.89
N ARG A 246 19.05 -3.77 -5.95
CA ARG A 246 19.54 -3.72 -4.58
C ARG A 246 19.25 -5.00 -3.80
N ALA A 247 18.09 -5.61 -4.01
CA ALA A 247 17.75 -6.91 -3.42
C ALA A 247 18.69 -8.01 -3.93
N GLU A 248 18.98 -8.05 -5.22
CA GLU A 248 19.94 -8.98 -5.82
C GLU A 248 21.37 -8.81 -5.24
N ALA A 249 21.77 -7.57 -4.93
CA ALA A 249 23.05 -7.30 -4.29
C ALA A 249 23.12 -7.70 -2.80
N GLY A 250 21.97 -8.02 -2.21
CA GLY A 250 21.80 -8.42 -0.81
C GLY A 250 21.47 -7.24 0.10
N LEU A 251 20.35 -7.37 0.82
CA LEU A 251 19.87 -6.38 1.78
C LEU A 251 20.48 -6.64 3.16
N GLY A 252 21.00 -5.58 3.80
CA GLY A 252 21.45 -5.64 5.18
C GLY A 252 20.27 -5.97 6.14
N ALA A 253 20.55 -6.64 7.26
CA ALA A 253 19.51 -7.10 8.19
C ALA A 253 18.58 -5.98 8.67
N THR A 254 19.13 -4.80 8.96
CA THR A 254 18.38 -3.62 9.46
C THR A 254 18.17 -2.55 8.42
N GLU A 255 18.54 -2.83 7.17
CA GLU A 255 18.44 -1.84 6.10
C GLU A 255 17.01 -1.39 5.88
N ARG A 256 16.80 -0.06 5.94
CA ARG A 256 15.49 0.59 5.80
C ARG A 256 14.41 0.06 6.74
N THR A 257 14.79 -0.35 7.96
CA THR A 257 13.89 -0.66 9.06
C THR A 257 14.05 0.36 10.18
N LEU A 258 13.06 0.46 11.07
CA LEU A 258 13.21 1.25 12.29
C LEU A 258 13.95 0.44 13.36
N VAL A 259 15.17 0.83 13.65
CA VAL A 259 16.01 0.24 14.69
C VAL A 259 16.56 1.34 15.60
N LEU A 260 16.94 0.95 16.80
CA LEU A 260 17.76 1.79 17.65
C LEU A 260 19.20 1.74 17.13
N GLU A 261 19.79 2.87 16.83
CA GLU A 261 21.20 2.95 16.49
C GLU A 261 22.02 2.86 17.78
N LEU A 262 22.79 1.79 17.90
CA LEU A 262 23.63 1.52 19.07
C LEU A 262 25.09 1.85 18.71
N GLY A 263 25.80 2.48 19.66
CA GLY A 263 27.25 2.65 19.54
C GLY A 263 28.00 1.32 19.60
N ALA A 264 29.23 1.27 19.10
CA ALA A 264 30.02 0.04 19.05
C ALA A 264 30.27 -0.58 20.45
N ASP A 265 30.27 0.24 21.51
CA ASP A 265 30.49 -0.18 22.90
C ASP A 265 29.18 -0.14 23.72
N ASP A 266 28.01 -0.07 23.07
CA ASP A 266 26.73 -0.02 23.75
C ASP A 266 26.40 -1.40 24.35
N PRO A 267 26.04 -1.50 25.64
CA PRO A 267 25.70 -2.79 26.27
C PRO A 267 24.42 -3.45 25.71
N LEU A 268 23.66 -2.73 24.87
CA LEU A 268 22.49 -3.25 24.17
C LEU A 268 22.81 -3.72 22.74
N ALA A 269 24.07 -3.59 22.29
CA ALA A 269 24.49 -3.98 20.94
C ALA A 269 24.61 -5.51 20.79
#